data_55f0735aebc4fe8a8178942a8891caf1
#
_entry.id   55f0735aebc4fe8a8178942a8891caf1
#
_cell.length_a   1.000
_cell.length_b   1.000
_cell.length_c   1.000
_cell.angle_alpha   90.00
_cell.angle_beta   90.00
_cell.angle_gamma   90.00
#
_symmetry.space_group_name_H-M   'P 1'
#
loop_
_entity.id
_entity.type
_entity.pdbx_description
1 polymer ?
#
loop_
_entity_poly.entity_id
_entity_poly.type
_entity_poly.pdbx_seq_one_letter_code
_entity_poly.pdbx_strand_id
1 'polypeptide(L)'
;FKEFDKRAGIVVDIGSSVTDLAAVREDKIVAGCSFYIGGAYYTQQISDYVLKKYGLQITFAEAEKLKLKCAGLYPNDVSFGTVAGLNINKGAAEEITVTAREIYDVLAALTDKLCQVVTSLLLTVPQETSAYFKESPIFLCGGGAQLSGMEKYFFDKMNMGVLVPSDSFLAAVKGAKLIL
;
A
#
# COMPACT_ATOMS: atom_id res chain seq x y z
N PHE A 1 0.05 -6.62 -18.68
CA PHE A 1 -0.42 -5.30 -19.17
C PHE A 1 -0.93 -5.33 -20.63
N LYS A 2 -1.06 -6.48 -21.28
CA LYS A 2 -1.64 -6.60 -22.64
C LYS A 2 -3.12 -6.25 -22.71
N GLU A 3 -3.80 -6.09 -21.59
CA GLU A 3 -5.24 -5.79 -21.51
C GLU A 3 -5.57 -4.30 -21.63
N PHE A 4 -4.56 -3.45 -21.68
CA PHE A 4 -4.72 -1.99 -21.79
C PHE A 4 -4.09 -1.47 -23.06
N ASP A 5 -4.95 -1.21 -24.04
CA ASP A 5 -4.62 -0.52 -25.31
C ASP A 5 -4.29 0.98 -25.08
N LYS A 6 -3.96 1.37 -23.85
CA LYS A 6 -3.54 2.73 -23.53
C LYS A 6 -2.03 2.81 -23.45
N ARG A 7 -1.45 3.63 -24.30
CA ARG A 7 -0.02 3.90 -24.41
C ARG A 7 0.58 4.63 -23.22
N ALA A 8 -0.19 4.80 -22.13
CA ALA A 8 0.25 5.44 -20.91
C ALA A 8 -0.34 4.75 -19.66
N GLY A 9 0.38 4.80 -18.55
CA GLY A 9 -0.06 4.24 -17.26
C GLY A 9 0.82 4.73 -16.11
N ILE A 10 0.29 4.62 -14.90
CA ILE A 10 1.01 4.93 -13.67
C ILE A 10 1.22 3.61 -12.95
N VAL A 11 2.47 3.25 -12.68
CA VAL A 11 2.82 2.06 -11.91
C VAL A 11 3.19 2.49 -10.49
N VAL A 12 2.62 1.80 -9.50
CA VAL A 12 2.92 1.98 -8.08
C VAL A 12 3.25 0.59 -7.53
N ASP A 13 4.53 0.30 -7.35
CA ASP A 13 5.02 -0.97 -6.82
C ASP A 13 5.25 -0.85 -5.32
N ILE A 14 4.30 -1.32 -4.53
CA ILE A 14 4.33 -1.27 -3.05
C ILE A 14 5.08 -2.49 -2.54
N GLY A 15 6.41 -2.36 -2.44
CA GLY A 15 7.29 -3.39 -1.90
C GLY A 15 7.22 -3.50 -0.37
N SER A 16 8.19 -4.21 0.21
CA SER A 16 8.29 -4.35 1.67
C SER A 16 8.74 -3.04 2.34
N SER A 17 9.82 -2.45 1.88
CA SER A 17 10.45 -1.26 2.52
C SER A 17 10.21 0.02 1.73
N VAL A 18 10.05 -0.08 0.43
CA VAL A 18 9.98 1.03 -0.52
C VAL A 18 8.77 0.83 -1.42
N THR A 19 8.18 1.94 -1.83
CA THR A 19 7.23 2.01 -2.94
C THR A 19 7.89 2.76 -4.08
N ASP A 20 7.99 2.11 -5.23
CA ASP A 20 8.51 2.70 -6.46
C ASP A 20 7.36 3.13 -7.36
N LEU A 21 7.45 4.35 -7.89
CA LEU A 21 6.43 4.95 -8.73
C LEU A 21 7.01 5.33 -10.09
N ALA A 22 6.29 5.04 -11.15
CA ALA A 22 6.67 5.43 -12.49
C ALA A 22 5.44 5.84 -13.32
N ALA A 23 5.53 6.98 -13.97
CA ALA A 23 4.65 7.35 -15.07
C ALA A 23 5.29 6.85 -16.37
N VAL A 24 4.61 5.93 -17.06
CA VAL A 24 5.11 5.24 -18.24
C VAL A 24 4.28 5.65 -19.45
N ARG A 25 4.93 5.96 -20.55
CA ARG A 25 4.30 6.21 -21.85
C ARG A 25 5.12 5.60 -22.98
N GLU A 26 4.46 4.85 -23.86
CA GLU A 26 5.11 4.26 -25.05
C GLU A 26 6.40 3.52 -24.69
N ASP A 27 6.33 2.65 -23.65
CA ASP A 27 7.44 1.84 -23.12
C ASP A 27 8.61 2.65 -22.51
N LYS A 28 8.40 3.95 -22.23
CA LYS A 28 9.40 4.81 -21.59
C LYS A 28 8.89 5.35 -20.26
N ILE A 29 9.76 5.37 -19.26
CA ILE A 29 9.51 6.07 -18.02
C ILE A 29 9.69 7.57 -18.30
N VAL A 30 8.62 8.34 -18.14
CA VAL A 30 8.63 9.81 -18.34
C VAL A 30 8.83 10.58 -17.03
N ALA A 31 8.48 9.96 -15.90
CA ALA A 31 8.76 10.44 -14.56
C ALA A 31 8.77 9.24 -13.60
N GLY A 32 9.55 9.32 -12.53
CA GLY A 32 9.62 8.27 -11.53
C GLY A 32 10.20 8.76 -10.21
N CYS A 33 9.83 8.12 -9.12
CA CYS A 33 10.40 8.37 -7.80
C CYS A 33 10.23 7.12 -6.92
N SER A 34 11.01 7.10 -5.83
CA SER A 34 10.88 6.08 -4.78
C SER A 34 10.44 6.74 -3.48
N PHE A 35 9.63 6.06 -2.69
CA PHE A 35 9.12 6.53 -1.42
C PHE A 35 9.27 5.46 -0.34
N TYR A 36 9.83 5.83 0.81
CA TYR A 36 10.18 4.89 1.89
C TYR A 36 8.99 4.53 2.78
N ILE A 37 7.84 4.23 2.15
CA ILE A 37 6.68 3.60 2.78
C ILE A 37 6.35 2.34 2.00
N GLY A 38 6.55 1.19 2.62
CA GLY A 38 6.19 -0.12 2.09
C GLY A 38 5.47 -0.95 3.14
N GLY A 39 5.20 -2.22 2.86
CA GLY A 39 4.46 -3.11 3.74
C GLY A 39 5.00 -3.23 5.16
N ALA A 40 6.32 -3.17 5.34
CA ALA A 40 6.97 -3.21 6.65
C ALA A 40 6.66 -1.95 7.48
N TYR A 41 6.51 -0.81 6.83
CA TYR A 41 6.14 0.43 7.53
C TYR A 41 4.70 0.38 8.04
N TYR A 42 3.77 -0.20 7.27
CA TYR A 42 2.40 -0.48 7.75
C TYR A 42 2.43 -1.38 8.98
N THR A 43 3.24 -2.46 8.95
CA THR A 43 3.42 -3.37 10.08
C THR A 43 3.94 -2.65 11.32
N GLN A 44 4.96 -1.79 11.16
CA GLN A 44 5.52 -1.02 12.27
C GLN A 44 4.47 -0.07 12.88
N GLN A 45 3.69 0.61 12.06
CA GLN A 45 2.66 1.52 12.54
C GLN A 45 1.52 0.80 13.29
N ILE A 46 1.21 -0.44 12.91
CA ILE A 46 0.30 -1.30 13.69
C ILE A 46 0.91 -1.63 15.06
N SER A 47 2.20 -2.00 15.11
CA SER A 47 2.91 -2.25 16.38
C SER A 47 2.91 -1.02 17.29
N ASP A 48 3.21 0.15 16.73
CA ASP A 48 3.22 1.43 17.44
C ASP A 48 1.84 1.78 17.99
N TYR A 49 0.79 1.53 17.20
CA TYR A 49 -0.59 1.72 17.64
C TYR A 49 -0.95 0.82 18.82
N VAL A 50 -0.61 -0.46 18.75
CA VAL A 50 -0.87 -1.43 19.83
C VAL A 50 -0.14 -1.02 21.11
N LEU A 51 1.13 -0.64 20.98
CA LEU A 51 1.91 -0.14 22.13
C LEU A 51 1.27 1.11 22.74
N LYS A 52 0.92 2.09 21.90
CA LYS A 52 0.35 3.36 22.36
C LYS A 52 -1.01 3.20 23.03
N LYS A 53 -1.87 2.35 22.48
CA LYS A 53 -3.25 2.21 22.96
C LYS A 53 -3.36 1.27 24.16
N TYR A 54 -2.63 0.16 24.13
CA TYR A 54 -2.79 -0.93 25.08
C TYR A 54 -1.60 -1.07 26.06
N GLY A 55 -0.51 -0.33 25.81
CA GLY A 55 0.74 -0.53 26.56
C GLY A 55 1.36 -1.90 26.29
N LEU A 56 1.00 -2.55 25.16
CA LEU A 56 1.45 -3.89 24.82
C LEU A 56 2.56 -3.81 23.78
N GLN A 57 3.77 -4.17 24.17
CA GLN A 57 4.89 -4.30 23.25
C GLN A 57 4.81 -5.66 22.55
N ILE A 58 4.63 -5.64 21.23
CA ILE A 58 4.56 -6.82 20.38
C ILE A 58 5.77 -6.89 19.47
N THR A 59 6.09 -8.09 18.98
CA THR A 59 7.14 -8.27 17.98
C THR A 59 6.65 -7.83 16.58
N PHE A 60 7.59 -7.54 15.69
CA PHE A 60 7.28 -7.26 14.28
C PHE A 60 6.49 -8.42 13.64
N ALA A 61 6.85 -9.67 13.96
CA ALA A 61 6.16 -10.85 13.45
C ALA A 61 4.70 -10.92 13.91
N GLU A 62 4.41 -10.56 15.17
CA GLU A 62 3.03 -10.51 15.66
C GLU A 62 2.23 -9.38 15.00
N ALA A 63 2.84 -8.21 14.81
CA ALA A 63 2.21 -7.10 14.09
C ALA A 63 1.95 -7.46 12.61
N GLU A 64 2.87 -8.19 11.96
CA GLU A 64 2.70 -8.68 10.59
C GLU A 64 1.55 -9.69 10.49
N LYS A 65 1.46 -10.65 11.43
CA LYS A 65 0.31 -11.57 11.50
C LYS A 65 -1.01 -10.83 11.67
N LEU A 66 -1.04 -9.82 12.54
CA LEU A 66 -2.23 -8.98 12.75
C LEU A 66 -2.62 -8.25 11.46
N LYS A 67 -1.64 -7.66 10.76
CA LYS A 67 -1.85 -7.01 9.47
C LYS A 67 -2.47 -7.99 8.45
N LEU A 68 -1.88 -9.15 8.29
CA LEU A 68 -2.35 -10.16 7.33
C LEU A 68 -3.75 -10.70 7.67
N LYS A 69 -4.11 -10.71 8.96
CA LYS A 69 -5.37 -11.30 9.42
C LYS A 69 -6.55 -10.34 9.34
N CYS A 70 -6.38 -9.08 9.70
CA CYS A 70 -7.49 -8.15 9.84
C CYS A 70 -7.22 -6.72 9.34
N ALA A 71 -6.02 -6.41 8.81
CA ALA A 71 -5.80 -5.08 8.30
C ALA A 71 -6.49 -4.86 6.95
N GLY A 72 -7.15 -3.72 6.81
CA GLY A 72 -7.83 -3.35 5.58
C GLY A 72 -8.20 -1.87 5.55
N LEU A 73 -8.56 -1.42 4.35
CA LEU A 73 -8.94 -0.04 4.07
C LEU A 73 -10.46 0.11 3.90
N TYR A 74 -11.22 -0.69 4.63
CA TYR A 74 -12.68 -0.58 4.74
C TYR A 74 -13.05 -0.04 6.12
N PRO A 75 -13.69 1.14 6.22
CA PRO A 75 -13.98 1.78 7.52
C PRO A 75 -14.98 1.00 8.38
N ASN A 76 -15.77 0.12 7.77
CA ASN A 76 -16.79 -0.69 8.45
C ASN A 76 -16.42 -2.17 8.53
N ASP A 77 -15.12 -2.51 8.37
CA ASP A 77 -14.65 -3.88 8.51
C ASP A 77 -14.77 -4.30 9.98
N VAL A 78 -15.43 -5.43 10.21
CA VAL A 78 -15.66 -6.00 11.55
C VAL A 78 -14.67 -7.12 11.90
N SER A 79 -13.71 -7.41 11.00
CA SER A 79 -12.70 -8.43 11.27
C SER A 79 -11.81 -8.04 12.44
N PHE A 80 -11.22 -9.03 13.07
CA PHE A 80 -10.34 -8.86 14.22
C PHE A 80 -9.22 -9.90 14.23
N GLY A 81 -8.16 -9.58 14.97
CA GLY A 81 -7.06 -10.48 15.26
C GLY A 81 -6.67 -10.42 16.73
N THR A 82 -6.10 -11.52 17.24
CA THR A 82 -5.49 -11.56 18.56
C THR A 82 -3.98 -11.42 18.42
N VAL A 83 -3.35 -10.77 19.39
CA VAL A 83 -1.92 -10.56 19.42
C VAL A 83 -1.42 -10.62 20.87
N ALA A 84 -0.31 -11.33 21.06
CA ALA A 84 0.34 -11.49 22.38
C ALA A 84 1.63 -10.65 22.45
N GLY A 85 1.93 -10.15 23.64
CA GLY A 85 3.13 -9.35 23.88
C GLY A 85 3.40 -9.12 25.35
N LEU A 86 4.35 -8.21 25.63
CA LEU A 86 4.67 -7.77 26.98
C LEU A 86 3.89 -6.48 27.28
N ASN A 87 2.98 -6.53 28.26
CA ASN A 87 2.38 -5.31 28.78
C ASN A 87 3.39 -4.56 29.63
N ILE A 88 3.86 -3.42 29.14
CA ILE A 88 4.92 -2.63 29.79
C ILE A 88 4.48 -2.00 31.11
N ASN A 89 3.19 -1.77 31.28
CA ASN A 89 2.64 -1.19 32.52
C ASN A 89 2.48 -2.24 33.63
N LYS A 90 2.22 -3.51 33.24
CA LYS A 90 2.02 -4.64 34.17
C LYS A 90 3.28 -5.46 34.37
N GLY A 91 4.25 -5.36 33.46
CA GLY A 91 5.45 -6.21 33.47
C GLY A 91 5.17 -7.70 33.22
N ALA A 92 4.06 -8.03 32.53
CA ALA A 92 3.59 -9.39 32.31
C ALA A 92 3.17 -9.63 30.87
N ALA A 93 3.24 -10.89 30.43
CA ALA A 93 2.69 -11.30 29.14
C ALA A 93 1.16 -11.13 29.13
N GLU A 94 0.63 -10.62 28.04
CA GLU A 94 -0.79 -10.40 27.85
C GLU A 94 -1.17 -10.67 26.39
N GLU A 95 -2.40 -11.13 26.17
CA GLU A 95 -3.00 -11.26 24.85
C GLU A 95 -4.20 -10.31 24.76
N ILE A 96 -4.31 -9.61 23.64
CA ILE A 96 -5.41 -8.69 23.36
C ILE A 96 -6.04 -8.98 22.01
N THR A 97 -7.27 -8.52 21.83
CA THR A 97 -7.96 -8.50 20.54
C THR A 97 -7.91 -7.09 19.96
N VAL A 98 -7.54 -6.99 18.69
CA VAL A 98 -7.51 -5.74 17.92
C VAL A 98 -8.44 -5.89 16.73
N THR A 99 -9.28 -4.90 16.50
CA THR A 99 -10.23 -4.89 15.38
C THR A 99 -9.66 -4.16 14.17
N ALA A 100 -10.11 -4.53 12.96
CA ALA A 100 -9.79 -3.81 11.73
C ALA A 100 -10.15 -2.32 11.83
N ARG A 101 -11.29 -2.00 12.44
CA ARG A 101 -11.73 -0.62 12.64
C ARG A 101 -10.73 0.22 13.43
N GLU A 102 -10.11 -0.37 14.44
CA GLU A 102 -9.17 0.34 15.32
C GLU A 102 -7.89 0.76 14.59
N ILE A 103 -7.41 -0.08 13.67
CA ILE A 103 -6.17 0.19 12.91
C ILE A 103 -6.44 0.90 11.58
N TYR A 104 -7.71 1.02 11.17
CA TYR A 104 -8.09 1.64 9.89
C TYR A 104 -7.49 3.04 9.72
N ASP A 105 -7.66 3.92 10.70
CA ASP A 105 -7.22 5.32 10.60
C ASP A 105 -5.70 5.43 10.40
N VAL A 106 -4.94 4.51 11.02
CA VAL A 106 -3.48 4.41 10.85
C VAL A 106 -3.12 4.02 9.42
N LEU A 107 -3.78 2.99 8.88
CA LEU A 107 -3.54 2.48 7.53
C LEU A 107 -4.00 3.48 6.47
N ALA A 108 -5.15 4.10 6.66
CA ALA A 108 -5.69 5.12 5.79
C ALA A 108 -4.75 6.33 5.68
N ALA A 109 -4.22 6.82 6.80
CA ALA A 109 -3.26 7.93 6.81
C ALA A 109 -1.96 7.62 6.03
N LEU A 110 -1.49 6.36 6.07
CA LEU A 110 -0.32 5.94 5.29
C LEU A 110 -0.64 5.86 3.80
N THR A 111 -1.81 5.32 3.47
CA THR A 111 -2.26 5.21 2.07
C THR A 111 -2.54 6.58 1.47
N ASP A 112 -3.07 7.54 2.25
CA ASP A 112 -3.22 8.94 1.83
C ASP A 112 -1.86 9.56 1.44
N LYS A 113 -0.78 9.26 2.19
CA LYS A 113 0.57 9.72 1.82
C LYS A 113 1.02 9.12 0.47
N LEU A 114 0.75 7.85 0.22
CA LEU A 114 1.05 7.24 -1.09
C LEU A 114 0.26 7.92 -2.21
N CYS A 115 -1.03 8.18 -2.02
CA CYS A 115 -1.85 8.92 -3.00
C CYS A 115 -1.29 10.34 -3.26
N GLN A 116 -0.81 11.04 -2.22
CA GLN A 116 -0.16 12.34 -2.36
C GLN A 116 1.14 12.25 -3.18
N VAL A 117 1.93 11.19 -2.99
CA VAL A 117 3.15 10.97 -3.78
C VAL A 117 2.81 10.71 -5.25
N VAL A 118 1.77 9.91 -5.55
CA VAL A 118 1.27 9.73 -6.92
C VAL A 118 0.86 11.07 -7.54
N THR A 119 0.11 11.88 -6.80
CA THR A 119 -0.29 13.22 -7.25
C THR A 119 0.93 14.10 -7.54
N SER A 120 1.93 14.09 -6.64
CA SER A 120 3.16 14.84 -6.80
C SER A 120 3.97 14.38 -8.03
N LEU A 121 4.05 13.06 -8.26
CA LEU A 121 4.69 12.51 -9.45
C LEU A 121 4.01 13.02 -10.73
N LEU A 122 2.68 13.02 -10.77
CA LEU A 122 1.92 13.51 -11.92
C LEU A 122 2.17 15.00 -12.24
N LEU A 123 2.48 15.80 -11.23
CA LEU A 123 2.86 17.21 -11.42
C LEU A 123 4.26 17.38 -12.04
N THR A 124 5.12 16.35 -11.99
CA THR A 124 6.45 16.38 -12.61
C THR A 124 6.45 15.88 -14.07
N VAL A 125 5.36 15.28 -14.51
CA VAL A 125 5.22 14.83 -15.90
C VAL A 125 5.20 16.03 -16.85
N PRO A 126 5.97 15.99 -17.97
CA PRO A 126 6.00 17.07 -18.95
C PRO A 126 4.59 17.45 -19.45
N GLN A 127 4.32 18.74 -19.60
CA GLN A 127 2.99 19.28 -19.91
C GLN A 127 2.41 18.69 -21.20
N GLU A 128 3.25 18.45 -22.21
CA GLU A 128 2.83 17.85 -23.50
C GLU A 128 2.32 16.41 -23.34
N THR A 129 2.71 15.72 -22.27
CA THR A 129 2.30 14.33 -22.00
C THR A 129 1.26 14.21 -20.89
N SER A 130 1.06 15.26 -20.09
CA SER A 130 0.21 15.22 -18.90
C SER A 130 -1.25 14.82 -19.20
N ALA A 131 -1.78 15.23 -20.35
CA ALA A 131 -3.14 14.91 -20.77
C ALA A 131 -3.39 13.39 -20.89
N TYR A 132 -2.36 12.61 -21.28
CA TYR A 132 -2.48 11.16 -21.42
C TYR A 132 -2.69 10.46 -20.08
N PHE A 133 -2.13 11.01 -18.97
CA PHE A 133 -2.21 10.42 -17.64
C PHE A 133 -3.54 10.70 -16.93
N LYS A 134 -4.33 11.70 -17.36
CA LYS A 134 -5.64 12.00 -16.76
C LYS A 134 -6.63 10.85 -16.92
N GLU A 135 -6.53 10.10 -18.00
CA GLU A 135 -7.40 8.97 -18.32
C GLU A 135 -6.69 7.61 -18.16
N SER A 136 -5.42 7.63 -17.75
CA SER A 136 -4.64 6.41 -17.60
C SER A 136 -4.95 5.72 -16.28
N PRO A 137 -4.95 4.37 -16.24
CA PRO A 137 -5.12 3.66 -15.01
C PRO A 137 -3.84 3.72 -14.14
N ILE A 138 -4.04 3.56 -12.82
CA ILE A 138 -3.00 3.28 -11.86
C ILE A 138 -2.89 1.76 -11.70
N PHE A 139 -1.69 1.22 -11.91
CA PHE A 139 -1.37 -0.19 -11.69
C PHE A 139 -0.70 -0.34 -10.34
N LEU A 140 -1.39 -0.96 -9.38
CA LEU A 140 -0.83 -1.27 -8.08
C LEU A 140 -0.17 -2.65 -8.12
N CYS A 141 1.12 -2.69 -7.85
CA CYS A 141 1.96 -3.87 -7.84
C CYS A 141 2.61 -4.08 -6.47
N GLY A 142 3.39 -5.15 -6.33
CA GLY A 142 4.05 -5.50 -5.08
C GLY A 142 3.12 -6.15 -4.06
N GLY A 143 3.72 -6.63 -2.96
CA GLY A 143 2.97 -7.30 -1.89
C GLY A 143 2.02 -6.38 -1.14
N GLY A 144 2.39 -5.09 -1.00
CA GLY A 144 1.55 -4.10 -0.32
C GLY A 144 0.25 -3.77 -1.06
N ALA A 145 0.21 -3.97 -2.38
CA ALA A 145 -1.00 -3.79 -3.18
C ALA A 145 -2.11 -4.80 -2.82
N GLN A 146 -1.75 -5.91 -2.15
CA GLN A 146 -2.70 -6.94 -1.72
C GLN A 146 -3.43 -6.59 -0.40
N LEU A 147 -3.10 -5.46 0.24
CA LEU A 147 -3.84 -5.02 1.42
C LEU A 147 -5.32 -4.85 1.06
N SER A 148 -6.18 -5.47 1.86
CA SER A 148 -7.63 -5.46 1.62
C SER A 148 -8.15 -4.03 1.47
N GLY A 149 -8.89 -3.76 0.37
CA GLY A 149 -9.43 -2.44 0.07
C GLY A 149 -8.46 -1.44 -0.58
N MET A 150 -7.20 -1.79 -0.85
CA MET A 150 -6.20 -0.89 -1.44
C MET A 150 -6.66 -0.34 -2.79
N GLU A 151 -7.14 -1.20 -3.69
CA GLU A 151 -7.64 -0.80 -5.01
C GLU A 151 -8.78 0.22 -4.90
N LYS A 152 -9.80 -0.11 -4.09
CA LYS A 152 -10.94 0.78 -3.88
C LYS A 152 -10.52 2.11 -3.25
N TYR A 153 -9.64 2.07 -2.27
CA TYR A 153 -9.16 3.27 -1.58
C TYR A 153 -8.45 4.22 -2.54
N PHE A 154 -7.55 3.69 -3.37
CA PHE A 154 -6.87 4.47 -4.40
C PHE A 154 -7.85 5.03 -5.43
N PHE A 155 -8.82 4.22 -5.89
CA PHE A 155 -9.86 4.66 -6.81
C PHE A 155 -10.66 5.85 -6.24
N ASP A 156 -11.14 5.72 -5.00
CA ASP A 156 -11.94 6.75 -4.33
C ASP A 156 -11.12 8.05 -4.10
N LYS A 157 -9.83 7.95 -3.81
CA LYS A 157 -8.95 9.10 -3.54
C LYS A 157 -8.44 9.79 -4.79
N MET A 158 -8.07 9.02 -5.79
CA MET A 158 -7.45 9.55 -7.01
C MET A 158 -8.44 9.90 -8.10
N ASN A 159 -9.67 9.38 -8.01
CA ASN A 159 -10.70 9.47 -9.07
C ASN A 159 -10.15 9.02 -10.45
N MET A 160 -9.34 7.98 -10.43
CA MET A 160 -8.70 7.37 -11.60
C MET A 160 -8.97 5.87 -11.60
N GLY A 161 -8.99 5.23 -12.77
CA GLY A 161 -9.04 3.76 -12.85
C GLY A 161 -7.86 3.14 -12.10
N VAL A 162 -8.10 2.14 -11.29
CA VAL A 162 -7.07 1.42 -10.53
C VAL A 162 -7.17 -0.06 -10.84
N LEU A 163 -6.04 -0.73 -10.89
CA LEU A 163 -5.93 -2.14 -11.21
C LEU A 163 -4.88 -2.79 -10.34
N VAL A 164 -5.27 -3.87 -9.69
CA VAL A 164 -4.38 -4.74 -8.94
C VAL A 164 -4.35 -6.11 -9.62
N PRO A 165 -3.28 -6.47 -10.35
CA PRO A 165 -3.15 -7.81 -10.93
C PRO A 165 -3.23 -8.90 -9.86
N SER A 166 -3.83 -10.05 -10.17
CA SER A 166 -3.94 -11.18 -9.23
C SER A 166 -2.59 -11.67 -8.70
N ASP A 167 -1.54 -11.47 -9.49
CA ASP A 167 -0.16 -11.81 -9.19
C ASP A 167 0.72 -10.56 -9.00
N SER A 168 0.14 -9.51 -8.42
CA SER A 168 0.77 -8.19 -8.22
C SER A 168 2.17 -8.26 -7.60
N PHE A 169 2.42 -9.21 -6.68
CA PHE A 169 3.73 -9.40 -6.04
C PHE A 169 4.82 -9.97 -6.99
N LEU A 170 4.44 -10.55 -8.14
CA LEU A 170 5.35 -11.03 -9.17
C LEU A 170 5.49 -10.07 -10.35
N ALA A 171 4.83 -8.93 -10.33
CA ALA A 171 4.74 -8.03 -11.49
C ALA A 171 6.13 -7.57 -11.98
N ALA A 172 7.03 -7.19 -11.07
CA ALA A 172 8.39 -6.79 -11.40
C ALA A 172 9.19 -7.92 -12.07
N VAL A 173 9.13 -9.15 -11.53
CA VAL A 173 9.83 -10.33 -12.08
C VAL A 173 9.27 -10.69 -13.47
N LYS A 174 7.94 -10.63 -13.64
CA LYS A 174 7.32 -10.88 -14.93
C LYS A 174 7.67 -9.82 -15.97
N GLY A 175 7.74 -8.55 -15.54
CA GLY A 175 8.21 -7.45 -16.39
C GLY A 175 9.64 -7.65 -16.85
N ALA A 176 10.55 -8.01 -15.95
CA ALA A 176 11.95 -8.29 -16.27
C ALA A 176 12.09 -9.43 -17.31
N LYS A 177 11.28 -10.48 -17.20
CA LYS A 177 11.28 -11.59 -18.18
C LYS A 177 10.89 -11.17 -19.61
N LEU A 178 10.15 -10.08 -19.77
CA LEU A 178 9.73 -9.59 -21.09
C LEU A 178 10.81 -8.78 -21.80
N ILE A 179 11.86 -8.37 -21.06
CA ILE A 179 12.96 -7.51 -21.56
C ILE A 179 14.18 -8.37 -21.89
N LEU A 180 14.29 -9.57 -21.31
CA LEU A 180 15.34 -10.56 -21.58
C LEU A 180 15.01 -11.42 -22.80
#